data_356bae1fa59cbb1bc545a8a680645ef1
#
_entry.id   356bae1fa59cbb1bc545a8a680645ef1
#
_cell.length_a   1.000
_cell.length_b   1.000
_cell.length_c   1.000
_cell.angle_alpha   90.00
_cell.angle_beta   90.00
_cell.angle_gamma   90.00
#
_symmetry.space_group_name_H-M   'P 1'
#
loop_
_entity.id
_entity.type
_entity.pdbx_description
1 polymer ?
#
loop_
_entity_poly.entity_id
_entity_poly.type
_entity_poly.pdbx_seq_one_letter_code
_entity_poly.pdbx_strand_id
1 'polypeptide(L)'
;MTVQQYEIEIKSLLGSEENANNLIQKMQSIDPSTKLVSKSSQLNHYFVGGDGEKICIALTSHIAKKKIEAFKKVLNEGNNLSLRTRQANKKVLFVAKASIDDTTSSNGTARIEFEAEIPELSLEALDRVLLEAGCTYQAKWSRDRREYIFQDTTACIDRNAGYGYVVELEKIVTDGTSAEQVKRDLRTLMETLGIEELSQDRLERMFAYYNEHWSEYYGTDKTFTIS
;
A
#
# COMPACT_ATOMS: atom_id res chain seq x y z
N MET A 1 0.01 -24.68 8.80
CA MET A 1 1.08 -23.77 8.37
C MET A 1 0.44 -22.73 7.49
N THR A 2 0.53 -21.45 7.81
CA THR A 2 0.10 -20.37 6.91
C THR A 2 1.12 -20.29 5.78
N VAL A 3 0.66 -20.48 4.54
CA VAL A 3 1.53 -20.30 3.36
C VAL A 3 1.92 -18.83 3.30
N GLN A 4 3.22 -18.55 3.13
CA GLN A 4 3.72 -17.19 2.94
C GLN A 4 3.13 -16.61 1.65
N GLN A 5 2.61 -15.40 1.71
CA GLN A 5 2.10 -14.68 0.55
C GLN A 5 3.01 -13.49 0.27
N TYR A 6 3.24 -13.24 -1.00
CA TYR A 6 3.99 -12.11 -1.52
C TYR A 6 3.09 -11.29 -2.41
N GLU A 7 3.01 -10.00 -2.15
CA GLU A 7 2.30 -9.03 -2.97
C GLU A 7 3.28 -8.44 -3.98
N ILE A 8 2.92 -8.46 -5.24
CA ILE A 8 3.67 -7.85 -6.35
C ILE A 8 2.78 -6.79 -6.96
N GLU A 9 3.22 -5.54 -6.91
CA GLU A 9 2.44 -4.38 -7.34
C GLU A 9 3.21 -3.52 -8.33
N ILE A 10 2.54 -2.99 -9.35
CA ILE A 10 3.06 -1.96 -10.27
C ILE A 10 2.09 -0.79 -10.31
N LYS A 11 2.63 0.42 -10.30
CA LYS A 11 1.85 1.66 -10.23
C LYS A 11 1.88 2.44 -11.54
N SER A 12 0.75 3.10 -11.83
CA SER A 12 0.65 4.10 -12.90
C SER A 12 -0.02 5.36 -12.37
N LEU A 13 0.47 6.52 -12.77
CA LEU A 13 -0.13 7.81 -12.45
C LEU A 13 -1.18 8.13 -13.52
N LEU A 14 -2.45 8.12 -13.14
CA LEU A 14 -3.56 8.45 -14.04
C LEU A 14 -3.81 9.96 -14.13
N GLY A 15 -3.46 10.69 -13.07
CA GLY A 15 -3.57 12.14 -12.97
C GLY A 15 -4.99 12.65 -12.75
N SER A 16 -5.97 12.24 -13.57
CA SER A 16 -7.34 12.76 -13.53
C SER A 16 -8.40 11.69 -13.24
N GLU A 17 -9.57 12.13 -12.79
CA GLU A 17 -10.74 11.27 -12.62
C GLU A 17 -11.24 10.71 -13.97
N GLU A 18 -11.15 11.51 -15.02
CA GLU A 18 -11.51 11.10 -16.38
C GLU A 18 -10.68 9.89 -16.82
N ASN A 19 -9.34 9.96 -16.65
CA ASN A 19 -8.45 8.85 -16.99
C ASN A 19 -8.74 7.61 -16.14
N ALA A 20 -9.04 7.79 -14.85
CA ALA A 20 -9.42 6.68 -13.98
C ALA A 20 -10.73 6.01 -14.44
N ASN A 21 -11.73 6.79 -14.83
CA ASN A 21 -12.98 6.25 -15.35
C ASN A 21 -12.82 5.59 -16.72
N ASN A 22 -11.99 6.16 -17.61
CA ASN A 22 -11.64 5.55 -18.90
C ASN A 22 -10.93 4.21 -18.72
N LEU A 23 -10.03 4.10 -17.74
CA LEU A 23 -9.37 2.84 -17.40
C LEU A 23 -10.39 1.78 -16.93
N ILE A 24 -11.33 2.13 -16.07
CA ILE A 24 -12.37 1.21 -15.61
C ILE A 24 -13.22 0.71 -16.79
N GLN A 25 -13.64 1.59 -17.68
CA GLN A 25 -14.40 1.22 -18.87
C GLN A 25 -13.59 0.30 -19.78
N LYS A 26 -12.30 0.55 -19.94
CA LYS A 26 -11.41 -0.28 -20.73
C LYS A 26 -11.25 -1.68 -20.12
N MET A 27 -11.02 -1.79 -18.81
CA MET A 27 -10.99 -3.08 -18.10
C MET A 27 -12.29 -3.87 -18.35
N GLN A 28 -13.45 -3.22 -18.19
CA GLN A 28 -14.76 -3.84 -18.40
C GLN A 28 -15.00 -4.25 -19.88
N SER A 29 -14.45 -3.51 -20.85
CA SER A 29 -14.54 -3.85 -22.26
C SER A 29 -13.69 -5.07 -22.64
N ILE A 30 -12.54 -5.24 -21.99
CA ILE A 30 -11.64 -6.37 -22.19
C ILE A 30 -12.15 -7.62 -21.47
N ASP A 31 -12.57 -7.44 -20.21
CA ASP A 31 -13.14 -8.50 -19.39
C ASP A 31 -14.47 -8.04 -18.77
N PRO A 32 -15.61 -8.45 -19.35
CA PRO A 32 -16.94 -8.11 -18.82
C PRO A 32 -17.20 -8.63 -17.40
N SER A 33 -16.39 -9.56 -16.89
CA SER A 33 -16.48 -10.05 -15.51
C SER A 33 -15.83 -9.11 -14.49
N THR A 34 -15.17 -8.04 -14.95
CA THR A 34 -14.56 -7.01 -14.10
C THR A 34 -15.57 -6.42 -13.13
N LYS A 35 -15.30 -6.54 -11.85
CA LYS A 35 -16.24 -6.10 -10.80
C LYS A 35 -15.55 -5.30 -9.72
N LEU A 36 -16.24 -4.26 -9.27
CA LEU A 36 -15.87 -3.54 -8.05
C LEU A 36 -16.13 -4.44 -6.84
N VAL A 37 -15.11 -4.70 -6.04
CA VAL A 37 -15.20 -5.57 -4.84
C VAL A 37 -15.12 -4.79 -3.54
N SER A 38 -14.49 -3.60 -3.55
CA SER A 38 -14.34 -2.79 -2.34
C SER A 38 -14.33 -1.29 -2.67
N LYS A 39 -14.85 -0.49 -1.73
CA LYS A 39 -14.64 0.97 -1.66
C LYS A 39 -14.28 1.34 -0.23
N SER A 40 -13.25 2.16 -0.07
CA SER A 40 -12.86 2.64 1.25
C SER A 40 -12.26 4.03 1.19
N SER A 41 -12.62 4.88 2.16
CA SER A 41 -11.85 6.07 2.48
C SER A 41 -10.82 5.71 3.52
N GLN A 42 -9.56 6.07 3.29
CA GLN A 42 -8.44 5.64 4.09
C GLN A 42 -7.61 6.82 4.59
N LEU A 43 -7.26 6.77 5.87
CA LEU A 43 -6.20 7.56 6.49
C LEU A 43 -5.05 6.60 6.81
N ASN A 44 -3.86 6.90 6.35
CA ASN A 44 -2.67 6.08 6.55
C ASN A 44 -1.58 6.95 7.17
N HIS A 45 -1.13 6.61 8.37
CA HIS A 45 -0.02 7.29 9.03
C HIS A 45 1.21 6.39 8.98
N TYR A 46 2.26 6.86 8.31
CA TYR A 46 3.51 6.12 8.14
C TYR A 46 4.50 6.50 9.22
N PHE A 47 5.24 5.49 9.69
CA PHE A 47 6.20 5.63 10.76
C PHE A 47 7.57 5.14 10.33
N VAL A 48 8.59 5.79 10.91
CA VAL A 48 10.01 5.40 10.81
C VAL A 48 10.60 5.25 12.20
N GLY A 49 11.71 4.53 12.29
CA GLY A 49 12.38 4.26 13.55
C GLY A 49 11.61 3.26 14.41
N GLY A 50 11.82 3.37 15.71
CA GLY A 50 11.26 2.45 16.71
C GLY A 50 12.09 1.17 16.86
N ASP A 51 11.82 0.47 17.94
CA ASP A 51 12.41 -0.82 18.27
C ASP A 51 11.39 -1.93 18.03
N GLY A 52 11.72 -2.89 17.16
CA GLY A 52 10.81 -3.96 16.76
C GLY A 52 10.30 -4.80 17.95
N GLU A 53 11.15 -5.04 18.98
CA GLU A 53 10.71 -5.75 20.20
C GLU A 53 9.73 -4.89 21.02
N LYS A 54 10.01 -3.61 21.19
CA LYS A 54 9.10 -2.69 21.90
C LYS A 54 7.75 -2.58 21.19
N ILE A 55 7.76 -2.50 19.84
CA ILE A 55 6.54 -2.49 19.03
C ILE A 55 5.76 -3.79 19.23
N CYS A 56 6.42 -4.96 19.19
CA CYS A 56 5.78 -6.24 19.45
C CYS A 56 5.15 -6.31 20.86
N ILE A 57 5.88 -5.84 21.88
CA ILE A 57 5.39 -5.81 23.26
C ILE A 57 4.16 -4.88 23.35
N ALA A 58 4.24 -3.68 22.80
CA ALA A 58 3.17 -2.70 22.81
C ALA A 58 1.89 -3.21 22.13
N LEU A 59 2.02 -3.98 21.04
CA LEU A 59 0.89 -4.55 20.31
C LEU A 59 0.33 -5.84 20.94
N THR A 60 1.02 -6.46 21.91
CA THR A 60 0.62 -7.77 22.50
C THR A 60 -0.74 -7.71 23.21
N SER A 61 -1.13 -6.55 23.74
CA SER A 61 -2.44 -6.34 24.37
C SER A 61 -3.59 -6.13 23.38
N HIS A 62 -3.27 -5.88 22.12
CA HIS A 62 -4.23 -5.46 21.09
C HIS A 62 -4.43 -6.50 19.99
N ILE A 63 -3.49 -7.40 19.80
CA ILE A 63 -3.57 -8.46 18.75
C ILE A 63 -3.26 -9.85 19.32
N ALA A 64 -3.91 -10.86 18.73
CA ALA A 64 -3.72 -12.24 19.14
C ALA A 64 -2.24 -12.70 19.00
N LYS A 65 -1.75 -13.48 19.96
CA LYS A 65 -0.37 -13.94 20.05
C LYS A 65 0.15 -14.53 18.71
N LYS A 66 -0.66 -15.33 18.02
CA LYS A 66 -0.29 -15.89 16.70
C LYS A 66 -0.03 -14.83 15.62
N LYS A 67 -0.71 -13.67 15.70
CA LYS A 67 -0.48 -12.55 14.81
C LYS A 67 0.80 -11.78 15.15
N ILE A 68 1.15 -11.68 16.45
CA ILE A 68 2.46 -11.13 16.86
C ILE A 68 3.60 -11.94 16.27
N GLU A 69 3.51 -13.27 16.28
CA GLU A 69 4.52 -14.12 15.67
C GLU A 69 4.63 -13.92 14.14
N ALA A 70 3.50 -13.71 13.46
CA ALA A 70 3.51 -13.35 12.04
C ALA A 70 4.16 -11.98 11.78
N PHE A 71 3.92 -10.97 12.66
CA PHE A 71 4.59 -9.68 12.57
C PHE A 71 6.11 -9.80 12.80
N LYS A 72 6.54 -10.56 13.82
CA LYS A 72 7.98 -10.82 14.05
C LYS A 72 8.66 -11.44 12.83
N LYS A 73 7.94 -12.29 12.10
CA LYS A 73 8.46 -12.86 10.84
C LYS A 73 8.73 -11.76 9.80
N VAL A 74 7.81 -10.81 9.62
CA VAL A 74 8.02 -9.65 8.72
C VAL A 74 9.23 -8.83 9.15
N LEU A 75 9.41 -8.60 10.47
CA LEU A 75 10.58 -7.90 11.01
C LEU A 75 11.92 -8.60 10.74
N ASN A 76 11.93 -9.94 10.76
CA ASN A 76 13.15 -10.74 10.64
C ASN A 76 13.52 -11.09 9.19
N GLU A 77 12.54 -11.23 8.31
CA GLU A 77 12.74 -11.74 6.94
C GLU A 77 12.74 -10.62 5.88
N GLY A 78 12.26 -9.42 6.24
CA GLY A 78 12.09 -8.33 5.30
C GLY A 78 13.10 -7.21 5.47
N ASN A 79 13.41 -6.55 4.36
CA ASN A 79 14.21 -5.34 4.29
C ASN A 79 13.29 -4.12 4.11
N ASN A 80 13.77 -2.91 4.39
CA ASN A 80 13.04 -1.66 4.16
C ASN A 80 11.63 -1.66 4.78
N LEU A 81 11.57 -1.96 6.07
CA LEU A 81 10.32 -2.04 6.83
C LEU A 81 9.54 -0.73 6.76
N SER A 82 8.28 -0.80 6.33
CA SER A 82 7.30 0.28 6.37
C SER A 82 6.23 -0.05 7.39
N LEU A 83 6.16 0.73 8.45
CA LEU A 83 5.11 0.61 9.47
C LEU A 83 4.05 1.68 9.25
N ARG A 84 2.79 1.30 9.42
CA ARG A 84 1.69 2.25 9.32
C ARG A 84 0.51 1.87 10.20
N THR A 85 -0.16 2.88 10.71
CA THR A 85 -1.53 2.77 11.18
C THR A 85 -2.46 3.17 10.04
N ARG A 86 -3.61 2.50 9.93
CA ARG A 86 -4.59 2.78 8.89
C ARG A 86 -5.98 2.82 9.49
N GLN A 87 -6.74 3.84 9.15
CA GLN A 87 -8.19 3.79 9.26
C GLN A 87 -8.76 3.57 7.85
N ALA A 88 -9.48 2.47 7.64
CA ALA A 88 -10.19 2.17 6.40
C ALA A 88 -11.70 2.14 6.73
N ASN A 89 -12.41 3.19 6.33
CA ASN A 89 -13.77 3.45 6.78
C ASN A 89 -13.84 3.47 8.33
N LYS A 90 -14.46 2.44 8.94
CA LYS A 90 -14.60 2.31 10.40
C LYS A 90 -13.56 1.38 11.05
N LYS A 91 -12.73 0.71 10.25
CA LYS A 91 -11.73 -0.23 10.74
C LYS A 91 -10.41 0.46 10.99
N VAL A 92 -9.82 0.19 12.13
CA VAL A 92 -8.45 0.61 12.47
C VAL A 92 -7.53 -0.58 12.37
N LEU A 93 -6.42 -0.42 11.67
CA LEU A 93 -5.51 -1.48 11.28
C LEU A 93 -4.07 -1.07 11.61
N PHE A 94 -3.30 -2.04 12.11
CA PHE A 94 -1.84 -1.96 12.09
C PHE A 94 -1.33 -2.73 10.88
N VAL A 95 -0.49 -2.09 10.06
CA VAL A 95 0.06 -2.65 8.82
C VAL A 95 1.58 -2.54 8.84
N ALA A 96 2.23 -3.63 8.49
CA ALA A 96 3.69 -3.67 8.27
C ALA A 96 3.96 -4.32 6.91
N LYS A 97 4.76 -3.64 6.08
CA LYS A 97 5.25 -4.19 4.81
C LYS A 97 6.77 -4.18 4.80
N ALA A 98 7.38 -5.23 4.27
CA ALA A 98 8.81 -5.31 4.09
C ALA A 98 9.16 -5.91 2.73
N SER A 99 10.20 -5.41 2.08
CA SER A 99 10.70 -5.94 0.81
C SER A 99 11.44 -7.26 1.03
N ILE A 100 11.33 -8.20 0.10
CA ILE A 100 12.08 -9.47 0.11
C ILE A 100 13.27 -9.49 -0.85
N ASP A 101 13.36 -8.48 -1.71
CA ASP A 101 14.48 -8.26 -2.63
C ASP A 101 15.29 -7.03 -2.19
N ASP A 102 16.53 -6.93 -2.66
CA ASP A 102 17.44 -5.83 -2.35
C ASP A 102 17.08 -4.52 -3.05
N THR A 103 15.98 -4.49 -3.80
CA THR A 103 15.53 -3.28 -4.49
C THR A 103 14.89 -2.33 -3.48
N THR A 104 15.41 -1.12 -3.39
CA THR A 104 14.82 -0.02 -2.59
C THR A 104 13.53 0.50 -3.22
N SER A 105 13.19 0.00 -4.40
CA SER A 105 12.09 0.44 -5.24
C SER A 105 10.73 0.02 -4.68
N SER A 106 9.83 0.97 -4.59
CA SER A 106 8.43 0.69 -4.24
C SER A 106 7.58 0.26 -5.44
N ASN A 107 8.08 0.40 -6.68
CA ASN A 107 7.38 -0.03 -7.89
C ASN A 107 7.97 -1.34 -8.41
N GLY A 108 7.10 -2.33 -8.64
CA GLY A 108 7.52 -3.67 -9.07
C GLY A 108 8.28 -4.47 -8.00
N THR A 109 8.10 -4.17 -6.71
CA THR A 109 8.77 -4.85 -5.59
C THR A 109 7.88 -5.96 -5.04
N ALA A 110 8.48 -7.12 -4.75
CA ALA A 110 7.82 -8.18 -4.00
C ALA A 110 7.91 -7.90 -2.50
N ARG A 111 6.77 -7.96 -1.79
CA ARG A 111 6.69 -7.62 -0.37
C ARG A 111 6.01 -8.68 0.46
N ILE A 112 6.49 -8.84 1.69
CA ILE A 112 5.76 -9.51 2.76
C ILE A 112 4.88 -8.46 3.43
N GLU A 113 3.60 -8.74 3.58
CA GLU A 113 2.66 -7.88 4.28
C GLU A 113 2.11 -8.54 5.53
N PHE A 114 2.00 -7.76 6.59
CA PHE A 114 1.26 -8.08 7.80
C PHE A 114 0.18 -7.03 8.03
N GLU A 115 -1.04 -7.49 8.27
CA GLU A 115 -2.16 -6.62 8.64
C GLU A 115 -2.94 -7.22 9.82
N ALA A 116 -3.25 -6.35 10.79
CA ALA A 116 -4.09 -6.71 11.93
C ALA A 116 -5.11 -5.61 12.23
N GLU A 117 -6.39 -5.97 12.32
CA GLU A 117 -7.44 -5.08 12.80
C GLU A 117 -7.32 -4.91 14.33
N ILE A 118 -7.46 -3.67 14.80
CA ILE A 118 -7.38 -3.26 16.21
C ILE A 118 -8.70 -2.53 16.56
N PRO A 119 -9.80 -3.26 16.76
CA PRO A 119 -11.13 -2.66 16.84
C PRO A 119 -11.37 -1.82 18.09
N GLU A 120 -10.58 -2.00 19.14
CA GLU A 120 -10.72 -1.29 20.42
C GLU A 120 -10.01 0.05 20.46
N LEU A 121 -9.16 0.38 19.48
CA LEU A 121 -8.42 1.63 19.43
C LEU A 121 -8.93 2.55 18.32
N SER A 122 -8.90 3.86 18.57
CA SER A 122 -8.96 4.84 17.49
C SER A 122 -7.62 4.91 16.75
N LEU A 123 -7.61 5.52 15.55
CA LEU A 123 -6.37 5.71 14.79
C LEU A 123 -5.30 6.44 15.61
N GLU A 124 -5.69 7.53 16.30
CA GLU A 124 -4.80 8.33 17.14
C GLU A 124 -4.32 7.57 18.39
N ALA A 125 -5.15 6.67 18.92
CA ALA A 125 -4.74 5.83 20.04
C ALA A 125 -3.69 4.80 19.60
N LEU A 126 -3.88 4.19 18.43
CA LEU A 126 -2.88 3.27 17.85
C LEU A 126 -1.59 4.01 17.46
N ASP A 127 -1.68 5.25 16.96
CA ASP A 127 -0.51 6.09 16.72
C ASP A 127 0.32 6.26 18.01
N ARG A 128 -0.34 6.58 19.13
CA ARG A 128 0.37 6.74 20.42
C ARG A 128 1.11 5.48 20.85
N VAL A 129 0.54 4.30 20.62
CA VAL A 129 1.21 3.01 20.89
C VAL A 129 2.54 2.91 20.14
N LEU A 130 2.58 3.32 18.87
CA LEU A 130 3.82 3.30 18.07
C LEU A 130 4.81 4.41 18.48
N LEU A 131 4.31 5.61 18.77
CA LEU A 131 5.15 6.73 19.24
C LEU A 131 5.82 6.40 20.59
N GLU A 132 5.10 5.79 21.53
CA GLU A 132 5.64 5.33 22.81
C GLU A 132 6.65 4.18 22.64
N ALA A 133 6.54 3.38 21.59
CA ALA A 133 7.53 2.37 21.21
C ALA A 133 8.78 2.96 20.49
N GLY A 134 8.86 4.31 20.37
CA GLY A 134 10.00 5.03 19.84
C GLY A 134 9.93 5.30 18.33
N CYS A 135 8.79 5.04 17.68
CA CYS A 135 8.57 5.46 16.30
C CYS A 135 8.35 6.97 16.19
N THR A 136 8.59 7.52 15.01
CA THR A 136 8.22 8.90 14.66
C THR A 136 7.42 8.90 13.36
N TYR A 137 6.58 9.92 13.15
CA TYR A 137 5.89 10.05 11.87
C TYR A 137 6.86 10.30 10.72
N GLN A 138 6.69 9.56 9.64
CA GLN A 138 7.30 9.88 8.35
C GLN A 138 6.39 10.82 7.55
N ALA A 139 5.13 10.42 7.38
CA ALA A 139 4.09 11.21 6.70
C ALA A 139 2.70 10.66 7.02
N LYS A 140 1.68 11.47 6.79
CA LYS A 140 0.28 11.05 6.84
C LYS A 140 -0.33 11.17 5.45
N TRP A 141 -1.07 10.13 5.04
CA TRP A 141 -1.70 10.04 3.73
C TRP A 141 -3.19 9.85 3.85
N SER A 142 -3.95 10.50 2.99
CA SER A 142 -5.38 10.24 2.83
C SER A 142 -5.69 9.86 1.39
N ARG A 143 -6.60 8.90 1.21
CA ARG A 143 -7.05 8.47 -0.11
C ARG A 143 -8.45 7.87 -0.08
N ASP A 144 -9.12 7.93 -1.21
CA ASP A 144 -10.30 7.11 -1.52
C ASP A 144 -9.88 6.00 -2.48
N ARG A 145 -10.10 4.75 -2.10
CA ARG A 145 -9.72 3.56 -2.88
C ARG A 145 -10.94 2.85 -3.43
N ARG A 146 -10.87 2.45 -4.70
CA ARG A 146 -11.79 1.54 -5.37
C ARG A 146 -11.00 0.32 -5.84
N GLU A 147 -11.37 -0.88 -5.38
CA GLU A 147 -10.70 -2.13 -5.74
C GLU A 147 -11.55 -2.92 -6.71
N TYR A 148 -10.97 -3.31 -7.82
CA TYR A 148 -11.59 -4.13 -8.86
C TYR A 148 -10.85 -5.45 -9.00
N ILE A 149 -11.59 -6.53 -9.24
CA ILE A 149 -11.01 -7.75 -9.80
C ILE A 149 -11.13 -7.65 -11.31
N PHE A 150 -10.00 -7.69 -11.99
CA PHE A 150 -9.85 -7.67 -13.43
C PHE A 150 -9.00 -8.85 -13.85
N GLN A 151 -9.62 -9.84 -14.54
CA GLN A 151 -9.00 -11.13 -14.78
C GLN A 151 -8.53 -11.77 -13.46
N ASP A 152 -7.23 -12.10 -13.33
CA ASP A 152 -6.60 -12.65 -12.13
C ASP A 152 -5.79 -11.61 -11.34
N THR A 153 -6.08 -10.32 -11.55
CA THR A 153 -5.35 -9.19 -10.98
C THR A 153 -6.28 -8.30 -10.17
N THR A 154 -5.82 -7.79 -9.04
CA THR A 154 -6.48 -6.71 -8.31
C THR A 154 -6.03 -5.37 -8.89
N ALA A 155 -6.99 -4.55 -9.32
CA ALA A 155 -6.73 -3.18 -9.77
C ALA A 155 -7.27 -2.21 -8.71
N CYS A 156 -6.35 -1.58 -7.98
CA CYS A 156 -6.66 -0.58 -6.96
C CYS A 156 -6.58 0.81 -7.57
N ILE A 157 -7.71 1.50 -7.72
CA ILE A 157 -7.76 2.87 -8.22
C ILE A 157 -7.94 3.81 -7.05
N ASP A 158 -6.90 4.59 -6.79
CA ASP A 158 -6.81 5.51 -5.67
C ASP A 158 -6.94 6.96 -6.13
N ARG A 159 -7.73 7.75 -5.40
CA ARG A 159 -7.65 9.20 -5.39
C ARG A 159 -6.86 9.61 -4.16
N ASN A 160 -5.59 9.92 -4.33
CA ASN A 160 -4.70 10.31 -3.24
C ASN A 160 -4.64 11.83 -3.08
N ALA A 161 -4.66 12.30 -1.85
CA ALA A 161 -4.20 13.65 -1.56
C ALA A 161 -2.73 13.79 -2.01
N GLY A 162 -2.40 14.90 -2.66
CA GLY A 162 -1.07 15.14 -3.23
C GLY A 162 -0.88 14.53 -4.63
N TYR A 163 -1.05 13.24 -4.81
CA TYR A 163 -0.75 12.54 -6.08
C TYR A 163 -1.89 12.58 -7.11
N GLY A 164 -3.13 12.82 -6.68
CA GLY A 164 -4.29 12.65 -7.55
C GLY A 164 -4.60 11.17 -7.79
N TYR A 165 -5.00 10.84 -9.02
CA TYR A 165 -5.41 9.48 -9.36
C TYR A 165 -4.23 8.60 -9.73
N VAL A 166 -4.14 7.44 -9.05
CA VAL A 166 -3.13 6.40 -9.25
C VAL A 166 -3.84 5.07 -9.41
N VAL A 167 -3.35 4.18 -10.25
CA VAL A 167 -3.72 2.77 -10.24
C VAL A 167 -2.55 1.92 -9.78
N GLU A 168 -2.84 0.95 -8.92
CA GLU A 168 -1.94 -0.14 -8.54
C GLU A 168 -2.52 -1.43 -9.11
N LEU A 169 -1.75 -2.14 -9.96
CA LEU A 169 -2.08 -3.50 -10.40
C LEU A 169 -1.31 -4.46 -9.53
N GLU A 170 -2.02 -5.35 -8.84
CA GLU A 170 -1.49 -6.22 -7.79
C GLU A 170 -1.79 -7.69 -8.06
N LYS A 171 -0.80 -8.56 -7.82
CA LYS A 171 -0.97 -10.01 -7.72
C LYS A 171 -0.38 -10.55 -6.45
N ILE A 172 -1.10 -11.48 -5.81
CA ILE A 172 -0.61 -12.22 -4.65
C ILE A 172 -0.12 -13.58 -5.12
N VAL A 173 1.12 -13.92 -4.78
CA VAL A 173 1.74 -15.22 -5.07
C VAL A 173 2.20 -15.91 -3.79
N THR A 174 2.29 -17.23 -3.82
CA THR A 174 2.77 -18.04 -2.69
C THR A 174 4.21 -18.49 -2.86
N ASP A 175 4.80 -18.19 -4.02
CA ASP A 175 6.18 -18.49 -4.37
C ASP A 175 6.90 -17.22 -4.84
N GLY A 176 7.85 -16.73 -4.04
CA GLY A 176 8.65 -15.54 -4.37
C GLY A 176 9.52 -15.71 -5.62
N THR A 177 9.83 -16.94 -6.05
CA THR A 177 10.65 -17.19 -7.26
C THR A 177 9.91 -16.80 -8.55
N SER A 178 8.58 -16.72 -8.51
CA SER A 178 7.74 -16.27 -9.64
C SER A 178 7.64 -14.75 -9.79
N ALA A 179 8.19 -13.97 -8.87
CA ALA A 179 8.02 -12.50 -8.82
C ALA A 179 8.37 -11.80 -10.13
N GLU A 180 9.52 -12.14 -10.75
CA GLU A 180 9.95 -11.51 -12.00
C GLU A 180 9.03 -11.82 -13.18
N GLN A 181 8.46 -13.03 -13.23
CA GLN A 181 7.47 -13.35 -14.27
C GLN A 181 6.19 -12.56 -14.05
N VAL A 182 5.70 -12.47 -12.81
CA VAL A 182 4.50 -11.70 -12.47
C VAL A 182 4.68 -10.21 -12.78
N LYS A 183 5.86 -9.64 -12.54
CA LYS A 183 6.18 -8.26 -12.94
C LYS A 183 6.05 -8.06 -14.45
N ARG A 184 6.60 -9.00 -15.25
CA ARG A 184 6.46 -8.95 -16.71
C ARG A 184 5.00 -9.03 -17.15
N ASP A 185 4.24 -9.94 -16.56
CA ASP A 185 2.82 -10.12 -16.87
C ASP A 185 2.01 -8.85 -16.54
N LEU A 186 2.28 -8.22 -15.39
CA LEU A 186 1.63 -6.95 -15.01
C LEU A 186 2.01 -5.81 -15.98
N ARG A 187 3.26 -5.73 -16.45
CA ARG A 187 3.67 -4.74 -17.47
C ARG A 187 2.96 -4.95 -18.80
N THR A 188 2.86 -6.20 -19.26
CA THR A 188 2.08 -6.54 -20.47
C THR A 188 0.60 -6.15 -20.30
N LEU A 189 0.06 -6.35 -19.09
CA LEU A 189 -1.31 -5.94 -18.78
C LEU A 189 -1.45 -4.41 -18.85
N MET A 190 -0.49 -3.65 -18.32
CA MET A 190 -0.46 -2.18 -18.42
C MET A 190 -0.43 -1.71 -19.87
N GLU A 191 0.41 -2.32 -20.72
CA GLU A 191 0.45 -2.04 -22.16
C GLU A 191 -0.91 -2.28 -22.82
N THR A 192 -1.56 -3.41 -22.51
CA THR A 192 -2.91 -3.74 -22.99
C THR A 192 -3.95 -2.71 -22.55
N LEU A 193 -3.82 -2.21 -21.34
CA LEU A 193 -4.68 -1.17 -20.78
C LEU A 193 -4.33 0.24 -21.33
N GLY A 194 -3.18 0.42 -21.97
CA GLY A 194 -2.68 1.69 -22.50
C GLY A 194 -2.32 2.68 -21.40
N ILE A 195 -1.80 2.18 -20.28
CA ILE A 195 -1.26 2.97 -19.18
C ILE A 195 0.24 2.71 -19.04
N GLU A 196 0.98 3.71 -18.60
CA GLU A 196 2.43 3.64 -18.45
C GLU A 196 2.82 3.38 -17.00
N GLU A 197 3.85 2.54 -16.79
CA GLU A 197 4.44 2.34 -15.47
C GLU A 197 5.02 3.67 -14.96
N LEU A 198 4.67 4.04 -13.74
CA LEU A 198 5.29 5.19 -13.07
C LEU A 198 6.76 4.89 -12.83
N SER A 199 7.65 5.65 -13.47
CA SER A 199 9.09 5.42 -13.35
C SER A 199 9.55 5.55 -11.89
N GLN A 200 10.52 4.73 -11.52
CA GLN A 200 11.06 4.68 -10.15
C GLN A 200 11.57 6.04 -9.70
N ASP A 201 12.37 6.71 -10.51
CA ASP A 201 12.92 8.03 -10.21
C ASP A 201 11.81 9.08 -9.96
N ARG A 202 10.74 9.08 -10.77
CA ARG A 202 9.61 9.99 -10.55
C ARG A 202 8.86 9.65 -9.27
N LEU A 203 8.64 8.35 -8.99
CA LEU A 203 7.98 7.91 -7.77
C LEU A 203 8.77 8.33 -6.53
N GLU A 204 10.11 8.19 -6.55
CA GLU A 204 10.99 8.60 -5.44
C GLU A 204 10.94 10.12 -5.21
N ARG A 205 11.01 10.93 -6.27
CA ARG A 205 10.86 12.39 -6.16
C ARG A 205 9.49 12.80 -5.61
N MET A 206 8.41 12.18 -6.11
CA MET A 206 7.05 12.43 -5.62
C MET A 206 6.93 12.06 -4.14
N PHE A 207 7.50 10.93 -3.73
CA PHE A 207 7.48 10.46 -2.35
C PHE A 207 8.28 11.37 -1.41
N ALA A 208 9.49 11.77 -1.81
CA ALA A 208 10.31 12.70 -1.05
C ALA A 208 9.60 14.04 -0.85
N TYR A 209 9.07 14.62 -1.93
CA TYR A 209 8.31 15.87 -1.86
C TYR A 209 7.09 15.74 -0.93
N TYR A 210 6.30 14.69 -1.07
CA TYR A 210 5.14 14.49 -0.21
C TYR A 210 5.53 14.35 1.27
N ASN A 211 6.59 13.62 1.58
CA ASN A 211 7.04 13.44 2.96
C ASN A 211 7.43 14.77 3.63
N GLU A 212 7.96 15.73 2.89
CA GLU A 212 8.29 17.05 3.40
C GLU A 212 7.06 17.95 3.56
N HIS A 213 6.04 17.77 2.70
CA HIS A 213 4.88 18.66 2.58
C HIS A 213 3.54 18.01 2.94
N TRP A 214 3.52 16.81 3.52
CA TRP A 214 2.31 16.03 3.74
C TRP A 214 1.20 16.79 4.50
N SER A 215 1.58 17.68 5.42
CA SER A 215 0.62 18.47 6.20
C SER A 215 -0.19 19.45 5.36
N GLU A 216 0.26 19.80 4.16
CA GLU A 216 -0.47 20.66 3.22
C GLU A 216 -1.53 19.91 2.42
N TYR A 217 -1.37 18.57 2.31
CA TYR A 217 -2.20 17.70 1.46
C TYR A 217 -3.11 16.77 2.27
N TYR A 218 -2.63 16.24 3.40
CA TYR A 218 -3.37 15.26 4.20
C TYR A 218 -4.79 15.75 4.55
N GLY A 219 -5.79 14.92 4.23
CA GLY A 219 -7.20 15.24 4.45
C GLY A 219 -7.79 16.26 3.47
N THR A 220 -7.08 16.60 2.38
CA THR A 220 -7.52 17.57 1.37
C THR A 220 -7.60 16.94 -0.03
N ASP A 221 -8.18 17.68 -0.97
CA ASP A 221 -8.21 17.33 -2.40
C ASP A 221 -7.08 17.98 -3.22
N LYS A 222 -6.14 18.64 -2.54
CA LYS A 222 -5.01 19.28 -3.20
C LYS A 222 -4.09 18.27 -3.83
N THR A 223 -3.53 18.59 -4.99
CA THR A 223 -2.54 17.79 -5.70
C THR A 223 -1.35 18.63 -6.09
N PHE A 224 -0.21 17.96 -6.34
CA PHE A 224 0.99 18.57 -6.92
C PHE A 224 1.40 17.83 -8.18
N THR A 225 2.25 18.44 -8.96
CA THR A 225 2.86 17.81 -10.13
C THR A 225 4.38 17.92 -10.04
N ILE A 226 5.05 16.77 -10.20
CA ILE A 226 6.49 16.68 -10.36
C ILE A 226 6.78 16.06 -11.72
N SER A 227 7.51 16.79 -12.54
CA SER A 227 7.94 16.37 -13.87
C SER A 227 9.20 15.50 -13.81
#